data_cbd870168e742bd3225608e73ff837ee
#
_entry.id   cbd870168e742bd3225608e73ff837ee
#
_cell.length_a   1.000
_cell.length_b   1.000
_cell.length_c   1.000
_cell.angle_alpha   90.00
_cell.angle_beta   90.00
_cell.angle_gamma   90.00
#
_symmetry.space_group_name_H-M   'P 1'
#
loop_
_entity.id
_entity.type
_entity.pdbx_description
1 polymer ?
#
loop_
_entity_poly.entity_id
_entity_poly.type
_entity_poly.pdbx_seq_one_letter_code
_entity_poly.pdbx_strand_id
1 'polypeptide(L)' 'MTYLEVVFNYGAIPGENELRAIDTMREVYGIRRVQFNAKERTVRVEFDASRLKQDAVAKLLRNAGVDVREIVTLA' A
#
# COMPACT_ATOMS: atom_id res chain seq x y z
N MET A 1 13.83 0.85 -14.79
CA MET A 1 12.83 0.68 -13.73
C MET A 1 12.35 2.02 -13.24
N THR A 2 11.06 2.19 -13.12
CA THR A 2 10.46 3.44 -12.69
C THR A 2 9.70 3.20 -11.38
N TYR A 3 10.23 3.74 -10.29
CA TYR A 3 9.54 3.66 -9.02
C TYR A 3 8.68 4.89 -8.81
N LEU A 4 7.42 4.65 -8.45
CA LEU A 4 6.50 5.70 -8.03
C LEU A 4 6.10 5.45 -6.59
N GLU A 5 5.63 6.50 -5.95
CA GLU A 5 5.15 6.44 -4.58
C GLU A 5 3.70 6.86 -4.57
N VAL A 6 2.84 6.02 -4.03
CA VAL A 6 1.43 6.35 -3.86
C VAL A 6 1.08 6.34 -2.39
N VAL A 7 0.28 7.31 -1.98
CA VAL A 7 -0.21 7.42 -0.61
C VAL A 7 -1.73 7.30 -0.64
N PHE A 8 -2.26 6.32 0.09
CA PHE A 8 -3.69 6.14 0.26
C PHE A 8 -4.06 6.48 1.69
N ASN A 9 -5.27 7.00 1.89
CA ASN A 9 -5.83 7.03 3.22
C ASN A 9 -6.59 5.73 3.48
N TYR A 10 -6.73 5.38 4.75
CA TYR A 10 -7.50 4.20 5.15
C TYR A 10 -8.42 4.54 6.31
N GLY A 11 -9.52 3.79 6.42
CA GLY A 11 -10.52 4.04 7.45
C GLY A 11 -10.17 3.36 8.77
N ALA A 12 -10.21 2.03 8.77
CA ALA A 12 -9.94 1.24 9.96
C ALA A 12 -8.44 1.07 10.16
N ILE A 13 -7.95 1.20 11.38
CA ILE A 13 -6.55 0.96 11.70
C ILE A 13 -6.28 -0.54 11.53
N PRO A 14 -5.26 -0.93 10.74
CA PRO A 14 -4.97 -2.34 10.53
C PRO A 14 -4.53 -3.01 11.82
N GLY A 15 -5.08 -4.19 12.07
CA GLY A 15 -4.70 -5.01 13.19
C GLY A 15 -3.46 -5.83 12.91
N GLU A 16 -3.11 -6.70 13.85
CA GLU A 16 -1.91 -7.54 13.74
C GLU A 16 -1.96 -8.46 12.52
N ASN A 17 -3.11 -9.05 12.23
CA ASN A 17 -3.26 -9.94 11.08
C ASN A 17 -3.05 -9.21 9.76
N GLU A 18 -3.57 -8.01 9.66
CA GLU A 18 -3.43 -7.17 8.47
C GLU A 18 -1.97 -6.74 8.28
N LEU A 19 -1.28 -6.42 9.35
CA LEU A 19 0.13 -6.07 9.29
C LEU A 19 1.00 -7.24 8.85
N ARG A 20 0.66 -8.47 9.27
CA ARG A 20 1.35 -9.67 8.80
C ARG A 20 1.10 -9.92 7.32
N ALA A 21 -0.12 -9.68 6.86
CA ALA A 21 -0.43 -9.80 5.43
C ALA A 21 0.33 -8.77 4.60
N ILE A 22 0.57 -7.58 5.15
CA ILE A 22 1.39 -6.57 4.51
C ILE A 22 2.85 -7.01 4.38
N ASP A 23 3.37 -7.71 5.35
CA ASP A 23 4.72 -8.27 5.25
C ASP A 23 4.83 -9.23 4.07
N THR A 24 3.80 -10.03 3.84
CA THR A 24 3.73 -10.90 2.66
C THR A 24 3.64 -10.08 1.37
N MET A 25 2.89 -8.99 1.40
CA MET A 25 2.76 -8.10 0.25
C MET A 25 4.12 -7.50 -0.17
N ARG A 26 4.99 -7.22 0.79
CA ARG A 26 6.33 -6.69 0.50
C ARG A 26 7.17 -7.63 -0.34
N GLU A 27 6.82 -8.90 -0.37
CA GLU A 27 7.49 -9.91 -1.19
C GLU A 27 6.95 -9.97 -2.62
N VAL A 28 5.86 -9.27 -2.90
CA VAL A 28 5.30 -9.21 -4.24
C VAL A 28 6.25 -8.46 -5.16
N TYR A 29 6.52 -9.05 -6.32
CA TYR A 29 7.42 -8.46 -7.29
C TYR A 29 6.88 -7.13 -7.78
N GLY A 30 7.68 -6.09 -7.64
CA GLY A 30 7.29 -4.74 -7.97
C GLY A 30 6.96 -3.85 -6.77
N ILE A 31 6.76 -4.43 -5.59
CA ILE A 31 6.59 -3.66 -4.36
C ILE A 31 7.96 -3.49 -3.70
N ARG A 32 8.33 -2.25 -3.47
CA ARG A 32 9.61 -1.92 -2.85
C ARG A 32 9.49 -1.59 -1.37
N ARG A 33 8.47 -0.81 -1.01
CA ARG A 33 8.31 -0.35 0.37
C ARG A 33 6.85 -0.09 0.70
N VAL A 34 6.46 -0.44 1.91
CA VAL A 34 5.14 -0.13 2.45
C VAL A 34 5.33 0.49 3.83
N GLN A 35 4.80 1.67 4.05
CA GLN A 35 4.89 2.38 5.33
C GLN A 35 3.53 2.90 5.74
N PHE A 36 3.17 2.67 7.00
CA PHE A 36 1.94 3.20 7.59
C PHE A 36 2.23 4.43 8.43
N ASN A 37 1.34 5.42 8.33
CA ASN A 37 1.32 6.56 9.23
C ASN A 37 -0.01 6.53 9.97
N ALA A 38 -0.01 5.97 11.17
CA ALA A 38 -1.23 5.82 11.96
C ALA A 38 -1.82 7.17 12.39
N LYS A 39 -0.98 8.16 12.58
CA LYS A 39 -1.42 9.49 12.99
C LYS A 39 -2.29 10.14 11.91
N GLU A 40 -1.91 10.01 10.67
CA GLU A 40 -2.65 10.57 9.54
C GLU A 40 -3.57 9.56 8.87
N ARG A 41 -3.51 8.30 9.28
CA ARG A 41 -4.24 7.18 8.68
C ARG A 41 -3.95 7.07 7.18
N THR A 42 -2.67 7.10 6.86
CA THR A 42 -2.21 6.93 5.49
C THR A 42 -1.26 5.74 5.37
N VAL A 43 -1.23 5.16 4.20
CA VAL A 43 -0.26 4.13 3.85
C VAL A 43 0.46 4.56 2.59
N ARG A 44 1.77 4.54 2.66
CA ARG A 44 2.64 4.92 1.55
C ARG A 44 3.25 3.67 0.96
N VAL A 45 3.10 3.51 -0.36
CA VAL A 45 3.65 2.36 -1.07
C VAL A 45 4.57 2.85 -2.18
N GLU A 46 5.79 2.35 -2.19
CA GLU A 46 6.73 2.57 -3.27
C GLU A 46 6.74 1.31 -4.14
N PHE A 47 6.47 1.47 -5.41
CA PHE A 47 6.30 0.36 -6.33
C PHE A 47 6.91 0.65 -7.70
N ASP A 48 7.21 -0.42 -8.44
CA ASP A 48 7.73 -0.33 -9.80
C ASP A 48 6.55 -0.16 -10.77
N ALA A 49 6.41 1.06 -11.28
CA ALA A 49 5.31 1.42 -12.18
C ALA A 49 5.38 0.70 -13.53
N SER A 50 6.51 0.12 -13.88
CA SER A 50 6.63 -0.68 -15.09
C SER A 50 6.01 -2.08 -14.94
N ARG A 51 5.72 -2.50 -13.70
CA ARG A 51 5.18 -3.83 -13.39
C ARG A 51 3.80 -3.79 -12.79
N LEU A 52 3.52 -2.77 -12.00
CA LEU A 52 2.26 -2.61 -11.28
C LEU A 52 1.67 -1.25 -11.58
N LYS A 53 0.35 -1.19 -11.56
CA LYS A 53 -0.38 0.09 -11.59
C LYS A 53 -0.87 0.40 -10.18
N GLN A 54 -1.20 1.68 -9.95
CA GLN A 54 -1.73 2.08 -8.65
C GLN A 54 -2.97 1.30 -8.24
N ASP A 55 -3.82 0.92 -9.19
CA ASP A 55 -5.01 0.12 -8.92
C ASP A 55 -4.65 -1.27 -8.40
N ALA A 56 -3.58 -1.86 -8.94
CA ALA A 56 -3.09 -3.15 -8.47
C ALA A 56 -2.55 -3.04 -7.05
N VAL A 57 -1.85 -1.94 -6.73
CA VAL A 57 -1.35 -1.69 -5.38
C VAL A 57 -2.51 -1.57 -4.39
N ALA A 58 -3.55 -0.80 -4.74
CA ALA A 58 -4.74 -0.66 -3.91
C ALA A 58 -5.41 -2.02 -3.67
N LYS A 59 -5.51 -2.84 -4.71
CA LYS A 59 -6.09 -4.16 -4.61
C LYS A 59 -5.29 -5.08 -3.68
N LEU A 60 -3.97 -5.03 -3.76
CA LEU A 60 -3.09 -5.79 -2.87
C LEU A 60 -3.31 -5.39 -1.41
N LEU A 61 -3.41 -4.09 -1.14
CA LEU A 61 -3.69 -3.60 0.20
C LEU A 61 -5.05 -4.08 0.71
N ARG A 62 -6.09 -4.00 -0.13
CA ARG A 62 -7.43 -4.46 0.23
C ARG A 62 -7.46 -5.96 0.49
N ASN A 63 -6.74 -6.74 -0.31
CA ASN A 63 -6.64 -8.18 -0.12
C ASN A 63 -5.92 -8.53 1.19
N ALA A 64 -5.03 -7.67 1.65
CA ALA A 64 -4.36 -7.82 2.94
C ALA A 64 -5.24 -7.39 4.12
N GLY A 65 -6.42 -6.83 3.85
CA GLY A 65 -7.36 -6.42 4.89
C GLY A 65 -7.30 -4.95 5.26
N VAL A 66 -6.53 -4.14 4.52
CA VAL A 66 -6.46 -2.70 4.77
C VAL A 66 -7.67 -2.02 4.13
N ASP A 67 -8.35 -1.21 4.91
CA ASP A 67 -9.53 -0.46 4.44
C ASP A 67 -9.08 0.79 3.66
N VAL A 68 -8.57 0.55 2.45
CA VAL A 68 -8.08 1.62 1.57
C VAL A 68 -9.25 2.44 1.05
N ARG A 69 -9.15 3.75 1.21
CA ARG A 69 -10.18 4.70 0.79
C ARG A 69 -9.77 5.40 -0.50
N GLU A 70 -9.09 6.52 -0.39
CA GLU A 70 -8.77 7.37 -1.52
C GLU A 70 -7.27 7.55 -1.68
N ILE A 71 -6.85 7.89 -2.88
CA ILE A 71 -5.48 8.31 -3.14
C ILE A 71 -5.31 9.72 -2.63
N VAL A 72 -4.31 9.90 -1.77
CA VAL A 72 -3.94 11.22 -1.25
C VAL A 72 -2.92 11.86 -2.18
N THR A 73 -1.90 11.08 -2.58
CA THR A 73 -0.82 11.56 -3.43
C THR A 73 -0.31 10.43 -4.31
N LEU A 74 0.02 10.78 -5.54
CA LEU A 74 0.75 9.90 -6.46
C LEU A 74 1.95 10.67 -7.00
N ALA A 75 3.15 10.17 -6.73
CA ALA A 75 4.38 10.83 -7.17
C ALA A 75 5.32 9.90 -7.90
#